data_9ca45cca440392a2dfdcb1e26c017cb5
#
_entry.id   9ca45cca440392a2dfdcb1e26c017cb5
#
_cell.length_a   1.000
_cell.length_b   1.000
_cell.length_c   1.000
_cell.angle_alpha   90.00
_cell.angle_beta   90.00
_cell.angle_gamma   90.00
#
_symmetry.space_group_name_H-M   'P 1'
#
loop_
_entity.id
_entity.type
_entity.pdbx_description
1 polymer ?
#
loop_
_entity_poly.entity_id
_entity_poly.type
_entity_poly.pdbx_seq_one_letter_code
_entity_poly.pdbx_strand_id
1 'polypeptide(L)'
;MTSTKHQEANRPNSPSRIEGPTIAVVDDDSPVCDSIRALLEVHGAYVRTYQGGIAFLRASPKVDCLILDYDMPGLTGLDVLSELRTRDWTTPTILITAIDHSSLEQRALQFGIQLVKKSSGPQALLQAIRAKLEEALCPRNI
;
A
#
# COMPACT_ATOMS: atom_id res chain seq x y z
N MET A 1 19.58 8.80 -25.68
CA MET A 1 19.19 8.76 -25.23
C MET A 1 18.53 8.69 -24.93
N THR A 2 18.25 8.64 -24.72
CA THR A 2 17.62 8.67 -24.26
C THR A 2 16.85 8.69 -24.02
N SER A 3 16.52 8.67 -23.89
CA SER A 3 15.72 8.77 -23.54
C SER A 3 14.99 8.65 -23.37
N THR A 4 14.70 8.50 -23.32
CA THR A 4 13.97 8.50 -23.01
C THR A 4 13.44 8.35 -22.66
N LYS A 5 13.58 8.17 -22.50
CA LYS A 5 13.03 8.14 -21.94
C LYS A 5 12.57 8.59 -21.54
N HIS A 6 12.42 8.82 -21.57
CA HIS A 6 11.88 9.30 -21.06
C HIS A 6 11.29 9.99 -20.96
N GLN A 7 11.49 10.09 -21.30
CA GLN A 7 10.68 10.96 -21.28
C GLN A 7 9.65 11.15 -20.38
N GLU A 8 9.26 10.32 -19.75
CA GLU A 8 8.39 10.41 -18.66
C GLU A 8 8.75 11.50 -17.72
N ALA A 9 9.96 11.87 -17.73
CA ALA A 9 10.38 13.00 -16.93
C ALA A 9 9.64 14.26 -17.31
N ASN A 10 9.10 14.29 -18.51
CA ASN A 10 8.40 15.47 -18.97
C ASN A 10 6.91 15.42 -18.80
N ARG A 11 6.44 14.45 -18.05
CA ARG A 11 5.04 14.34 -17.82
C ARG A 11 4.53 15.53 -17.04
N PRO A 12 3.39 16.10 -17.42
CA PRO A 12 2.87 17.21 -16.64
C PRO A 12 2.51 16.79 -15.24
N ASN A 13 2.73 17.66 -14.32
CA ASN A 13 2.37 17.41 -12.93
C ASN A 13 0.90 17.61 -12.73
N SER A 14 0.28 16.67 -12.07
CA SER A 14 -1.11 16.78 -11.70
C SER A 14 -1.20 16.65 -10.18
N PRO A 15 -1.83 17.58 -9.49
CA PRO A 15 -1.93 17.47 -8.04
C PRO A 15 -2.66 16.24 -7.58
N SER A 16 -3.48 15.63 -8.44
CA SER A 16 -4.24 14.45 -8.08
C SER A 16 -3.44 13.16 -8.27
N ARG A 17 -2.28 13.25 -8.90
CA ARG A 17 -1.51 12.05 -9.18
C ARG A 17 -0.59 11.71 -8.03
N ILE A 18 -0.40 10.40 -7.85
CA ILE A 18 0.64 9.88 -6.96
C ILE A 18 1.85 9.65 -7.85
N GLU A 19 2.83 10.53 -7.76
CA GLU A 19 3.98 10.43 -8.66
C GLU A 19 5.22 10.12 -7.87
N GLY A 20 5.95 9.13 -8.37
CA GLY A 20 7.24 8.81 -7.84
C GLY A 20 7.29 7.85 -6.68
N PRO A 21 6.24 7.71 -5.87
CA PRO A 21 6.34 6.78 -4.75
C PRO A 21 6.31 5.34 -5.21
N THR A 22 7.00 4.50 -4.48
CA THR A 22 6.95 3.06 -4.69
C THR A 22 5.99 2.48 -3.68
N ILE A 23 5.02 1.73 -4.17
CA ILE A 23 3.98 1.15 -3.33
C ILE A 23 4.02 -0.36 -3.48
N ALA A 24 4.06 -1.07 -2.35
CA ALA A 24 3.98 -2.52 -2.36
C ALA A 24 2.53 -2.93 -2.14
N VAL A 25 2.08 -3.92 -2.90
CA VAL A 25 0.74 -4.48 -2.76
C VAL A 25 0.90 -5.95 -2.46
N VAL A 26 0.38 -6.37 -1.32
CA VAL A 26 0.48 -7.76 -0.86
C VAL A 26 -0.90 -8.36 -0.77
N ASP A 27 -1.19 -9.32 -1.63
CA ASP A 27 -2.48 -9.99 -1.69
C ASP A 27 -2.24 -11.32 -2.40
N ASP A 28 -2.86 -12.39 -1.92
CA ASP A 28 -2.69 -13.69 -2.56
C ASP A 28 -3.55 -13.82 -3.82
N ASP A 29 -4.41 -12.87 -4.08
CA ASP A 29 -5.31 -12.88 -5.23
C ASP A 29 -4.67 -12.06 -6.35
N SER A 30 -4.17 -12.76 -7.37
CA SER A 30 -3.46 -12.10 -8.46
C SER A 30 -4.30 -11.07 -9.20
N PRO A 31 -5.56 -11.35 -9.55
CA PRO A 31 -6.39 -10.32 -10.19
C PRO A 31 -6.56 -9.07 -9.33
N VAL A 32 -6.66 -9.21 -8.02
CA VAL A 32 -6.76 -8.05 -7.14
C VAL A 32 -5.47 -7.24 -7.19
N CYS A 33 -4.33 -7.92 -7.13
CA CYS A 33 -3.04 -7.23 -7.26
C CYS A 33 -2.95 -6.46 -8.57
N ASP A 34 -3.39 -7.07 -9.65
CA ASP A 34 -3.32 -6.44 -10.97
C ASP A 34 -4.21 -5.21 -11.03
N SER A 35 -5.40 -5.31 -10.46
CA SER A 35 -6.33 -4.19 -10.45
C SER A 35 -5.78 -3.01 -9.66
N ILE A 36 -5.24 -3.29 -8.49
CA ILE A 36 -4.68 -2.23 -7.66
C ILE A 36 -3.46 -1.64 -8.33
N ARG A 37 -2.61 -2.48 -8.91
CA ARG A 37 -1.44 -1.99 -9.64
C ARG A 37 -1.86 -1.03 -10.75
N ALA A 38 -2.83 -1.43 -11.57
CA ALA A 38 -3.26 -0.61 -12.68
C ALA A 38 -3.78 0.74 -12.19
N LEU A 39 -4.55 0.72 -11.11
CA LEU A 39 -5.07 1.95 -10.54
C LEU A 39 -3.96 2.88 -10.10
N LEU A 40 -2.98 2.34 -9.39
CA LEU A 40 -1.93 3.17 -8.83
C LEU A 40 -0.96 3.68 -9.90
N GLU A 41 -0.69 2.84 -10.89
CA GLU A 41 0.21 3.24 -11.97
C GLU A 41 -0.38 4.37 -12.80
N VAL A 42 -1.68 4.36 -13.00
CA VAL A 42 -2.35 5.46 -13.69
C VAL A 42 -2.12 6.78 -12.95
N HIS A 43 -1.96 6.71 -11.64
CA HIS A 43 -1.74 7.89 -10.82
C HIS A 43 -0.26 8.17 -10.55
N GLY A 44 0.63 7.51 -11.29
CA GLY A 44 2.05 7.86 -11.26
C GLY A 44 2.90 7.09 -10.28
N ALA A 45 2.35 6.10 -9.60
CA ALA A 45 3.12 5.31 -8.63
C ALA A 45 3.88 4.19 -9.33
N TYR A 46 4.98 3.77 -8.70
CA TYR A 46 5.66 2.54 -9.06
C TYR A 46 5.15 1.46 -8.12
N VAL A 47 4.73 0.33 -8.68
CA VAL A 47 4.04 -0.68 -7.89
C VAL A 47 4.77 -2.01 -7.96
N ARG A 48 4.99 -2.60 -6.79
CA ARG A 48 5.52 -3.95 -6.67
C ARG A 48 4.47 -4.82 -6.00
N THR A 49 4.17 -5.96 -6.61
CA THR A 49 3.15 -6.86 -6.07
C THR A 49 3.79 -8.11 -5.51
N TYR A 50 3.21 -8.62 -4.46
CA TYR A 50 3.65 -9.84 -3.79
C TYR A 50 2.44 -10.69 -3.52
N GLN A 51 2.51 -11.97 -3.87
CA GLN A 51 1.37 -12.85 -3.71
C GLN A 51 1.48 -13.62 -2.41
N GLY A 52 1.26 -12.89 -1.31
CA GLY A 52 1.27 -13.48 0.01
C GLY A 52 2.29 -12.85 0.94
N GLY A 53 2.05 -13.03 2.23
CA GLY A 53 2.89 -12.40 3.22
C GLY A 53 4.31 -12.92 3.25
N ILE A 54 4.49 -14.21 3.01
CA ILE A 54 5.82 -14.79 3.07
C ILE A 54 6.72 -14.22 1.97
N ALA A 55 6.17 -14.11 0.75
CA ALA A 55 6.95 -13.54 -0.35
C ALA A 55 7.37 -12.11 -0.03
N PHE A 56 6.47 -11.34 0.55
CA PHE A 56 6.78 -9.96 0.91
C PHE A 56 7.84 -9.90 2.01
N LEU A 57 7.68 -10.70 3.04
CA LEU A 57 8.62 -10.69 4.15
C LEU A 57 10.02 -11.13 3.73
N ARG A 58 10.10 -12.06 2.79
CA ARG A 58 11.40 -12.46 2.26
C ARG A 58 12.06 -11.39 1.43
N ALA A 59 11.26 -10.70 0.61
CA ALA A 59 11.80 -9.64 -0.23
C ALA A 59 12.21 -8.44 0.60
N SER A 60 11.47 -8.15 1.65
CA SER A 60 11.73 -7.05 2.56
C SER A 60 12.08 -5.77 1.81
N PRO A 61 11.23 -5.34 0.87
CA PRO A 61 11.57 -4.21 0.02
C PRO A 61 11.46 -2.88 0.76
N LYS A 62 12.18 -1.90 0.24
CA LYS A 62 12.00 -0.54 0.70
C LYS A 62 10.96 0.13 -0.17
N VAL A 63 9.87 0.52 0.44
CA VAL A 63 8.77 1.14 -0.28
C VAL A 63 8.27 2.33 0.53
N ASP A 64 7.49 3.18 -0.13
CA ASP A 64 6.96 4.38 0.51
C ASP A 64 5.62 4.12 1.18
N CYS A 65 4.92 3.08 0.74
CA CYS A 65 3.63 2.72 1.31
C CYS A 65 3.37 1.25 1.06
N LEU A 66 2.69 0.60 1.99
CA LEU A 66 2.35 -0.82 1.88
C LEU A 66 0.84 -0.96 1.91
N ILE A 67 0.29 -1.64 0.89
CA ILE A 67 -1.11 -2.04 0.85
C ILE A 67 -1.13 -3.53 1.15
N LEU A 68 -1.77 -3.90 2.23
CA LEU A 68 -1.66 -5.25 2.76
C LEU A 68 -3.05 -5.84 2.95
N ASP A 69 -3.32 -6.96 2.28
CA ASP A 69 -4.60 -7.64 2.42
C ASP A 69 -4.65 -8.40 3.73
N TYR A 70 -5.78 -8.31 4.41
CA TYR A 70 -5.96 -9.08 5.64
C TYR A 70 -6.27 -10.55 5.33
N ASP A 71 -7.08 -10.78 4.31
CA ASP A 71 -7.67 -12.11 4.06
C ASP A 71 -6.74 -12.95 3.19
N MET A 72 -5.70 -13.50 3.78
CA MET A 72 -4.77 -14.35 3.06
C MET A 72 -4.63 -15.67 3.80
N PRO A 73 -4.54 -16.79 3.08
CA PRO A 73 -4.32 -18.08 3.74
C PRO A 73 -2.95 -18.14 4.38
N GLY A 74 -2.87 -18.81 5.49
CA GLY A 74 -1.62 -18.92 6.23
C GLY A 74 -1.39 -17.71 7.11
N LEU A 75 -0.75 -16.70 6.59
CA LEU A 75 -0.52 -15.47 7.34
C LEU A 75 -1.54 -14.43 6.96
N THR A 76 -2.29 -13.94 7.94
CA THR A 76 -3.17 -12.81 7.70
C THR A 76 -2.35 -11.53 7.62
N GLY A 77 -3.00 -10.45 7.17
CA GLY A 77 -2.31 -9.16 7.13
C GLY A 77 -1.78 -8.74 8.49
N LEU A 78 -2.53 -9.01 9.56
CA LEU A 78 -2.04 -8.64 10.89
C LEU A 78 -0.87 -9.49 11.32
N ASP A 79 -0.81 -10.76 10.90
CA ASP A 79 0.36 -11.58 11.17
C ASP A 79 1.61 -11.00 10.51
N VAL A 80 1.45 -10.53 9.27
CA VAL A 80 2.55 -9.89 8.56
C VAL A 80 2.97 -8.62 9.28
N LEU A 81 2.01 -7.84 9.73
CA LEU A 81 2.33 -6.61 10.47
C LEU A 81 3.06 -6.90 11.77
N SER A 82 2.66 -7.95 12.48
CA SER A 82 3.36 -8.33 13.70
C SER A 82 4.83 -8.62 13.42
N GLU A 83 5.09 -9.33 12.34
CA GLU A 83 6.46 -9.63 11.96
C GLU A 83 7.20 -8.37 11.57
N LEU A 84 6.57 -7.49 10.80
CA LEU A 84 7.20 -6.25 10.39
C LEU A 84 7.57 -5.37 11.58
N ARG A 85 6.73 -5.38 12.63
CA ARG A 85 7.02 -4.61 13.83
C ARG A 85 8.29 -5.09 14.51
N THR A 86 8.58 -6.38 14.45
CA THR A 86 9.82 -6.88 15.01
C THR A 86 11.04 -6.43 14.21
N ARG A 87 10.81 -5.94 13.00
CA ARG A 87 11.88 -5.45 12.12
C ARG A 87 11.91 -3.92 12.05
N ASP A 88 11.28 -3.25 13.01
CA ASP A 88 11.24 -1.79 13.07
C ASP A 88 10.62 -1.15 11.84
N TRP A 89 9.57 -1.78 11.31
CA TRP A 89 8.87 -1.27 10.13
C TRP A 89 8.10 -0.01 10.50
N THR A 90 8.42 1.08 9.85
CA THR A 90 7.75 2.36 10.10
C THR A 90 7.09 2.92 8.85
N THR A 91 7.15 2.18 7.76
CA THR A 91 6.55 2.60 6.49
C THR A 91 5.04 2.68 6.62
N PRO A 92 4.41 3.71 6.07
CA PRO A 92 2.95 3.82 6.10
C PRO A 92 2.30 2.57 5.52
N THR A 93 1.31 2.06 6.23
CA THR A 93 0.67 0.80 5.86
C THR A 93 -0.84 0.96 5.90
N ILE A 94 -1.50 0.42 4.89
CA ILE A 94 -2.95 0.38 4.81
C ILE A 94 -3.35 -1.08 4.72
N LEU A 95 -4.27 -1.48 5.59
CA LEU A 95 -4.80 -2.84 5.59
C LEU A 95 -6.08 -2.84 4.79
N ILE A 96 -6.21 -3.76 3.83
CA ILE A 96 -7.45 -3.87 3.06
C ILE A 96 -8.11 -5.20 3.37
N THR A 97 -9.42 -5.24 3.27
CA THR A 97 -10.18 -6.45 3.53
C THR A 97 -11.43 -6.48 2.67
N ALA A 98 -11.81 -7.69 2.25
CA ALA A 98 -13.05 -7.90 1.50
C ALA A 98 -14.25 -8.08 2.41
N ILE A 99 -14.02 -8.39 3.67
CA ILE A 99 -15.08 -8.80 4.59
C ILE A 99 -15.17 -7.81 5.74
N ASP A 100 -16.39 -7.64 6.24
CA ASP A 100 -16.62 -6.83 7.42
C ASP A 100 -16.28 -7.66 8.65
N HIS A 101 -15.21 -7.25 9.34
CA HIS A 101 -14.83 -7.89 10.60
C HIS A 101 -14.96 -6.87 11.70
N SER A 102 -15.93 -7.08 12.60
CA SER A 102 -16.20 -6.06 13.61
C SER A 102 -15.01 -5.79 14.52
N SER A 103 -14.20 -6.82 14.79
CA SER A 103 -13.03 -6.63 15.64
C SER A 103 -11.80 -6.19 14.88
N LEU A 104 -11.81 -6.26 13.56
CA LEU A 104 -10.62 -5.98 12.77
C LEU A 104 -10.25 -4.50 12.82
N GLU A 105 -11.27 -3.63 12.80
CA GLU A 105 -11.00 -2.21 12.90
C GLU A 105 -10.26 -1.84 14.18
N GLN A 106 -10.69 -2.43 15.29
CA GLN A 106 -10.02 -2.15 16.56
C GLN A 106 -8.61 -2.68 16.57
N ARG A 107 -8.41 -3.86 16.00
CA ARG A 107 -7.08 -4.44 15.95
C ARG A 107 -6.16 -3.62 15.06
N ALA A 108 -6.68 -3.12 13.94
CA ALA A 108 -5.91 -2.25 13.07
C ALA A 108 -5.51 -0.97 13.79
N LEU A 109 -6.44 -0.41 14.56
CA LEU A 109 -6.13 0.79 15.33
C LEU A 109 -5.02 0.56 16.34
N GLN A 110 -4.98 -0.64 16.94
CA GLN A 110 -3.93 -0.97 17.88
C GLN A 110 -2.56 -0.98 17.20
N PHE A 111 -2.53 -1.31 15.92
CA PHE A 111 -1.29 -1.23 15.15
C PHE A 111 -1.03 0.15 14.60
N GLY A 112 -1.97 1.08 14.76
CA GLY A 112 -1.81 2.42 14.23
C GLY A 112 -1.96 2.51 12.73
N ILE A 113 -2.69 1.58 12.13
CA ILE A 113 -2.85 1.56 10.68
C ILE A 113 -4.31 1.77 10.31
N GLN A 114 -4.53 2.18 9.08
CA GLN A 114 -5.86 2.43 8.55
C GLN A 114 -6.37 1.19 7.85
N LEU A 115 -7.65 0.89 8.07
CA LEU A 115 -8.33 -0.21 7.42
C LEU A 115 -9.23 0.35 6.32
N VAL A 116 -9.13 -0.22 5.13
CA VAL A 116 -9.97 0.16 4.00
C VAL A 116 -10.65 -1.10 3.48
N LYS A 117 -11.97 -1.05 3.33
CA LYS A 117 -12.70 -2.17 2.76
C LYS A 117 -12.59 -2.13 1.25
N LYS A 118 -12.36 -3.30 0.66
CA LYS A 118 -12.26 -3.38 -0.81
C LYS A 118 -13.54 -2.89 -1.46
N SER A 119 -14.69 -3.09 -0.80
CA SER A 119 -15.97 -2.65 -1.35
C SER A 119 -16.15 -1.14 -1.33
N SER A 120 -15.28 -0.42 -0.66
CA SER A 120 -15.37 1.04 -0.62
C SER A 120 -14.97 1.69 -1.94
N GLY A 121 -14.37 0.92 -2.84
CA GLY A 121 -14.04 1.41 -4.16
C GLY A 121 -12.65 2.02 -4.26
N PRO A 122 -12.23 2.27 -5.50
CA PRO A 122 -10.86 2.75 -5.73
C PRO A 122 -10.57 4.12 -5.15
N GLN A 123 -11.57 5.00 -5.09
CA GLN A 123 -11.33 6.34 -4.56
C GLN A 123 -10.98 6.31 -3.08
N ALA A 124 -11.63 5.42 -2.33
CA ALA A 124 -11.32 5.30 -0.90
C ALA A 124 -9.87 4.88 -0.69
N LEU A 125 -9.41 3.93 -1.49
CA LEU A 125 -8.04 3.47 -1.39
C LEU A 125 -7.06 4.57 -1.78
N LEU A 126 -7.33 5.29 -2.86
CA LEU A 126 -6.47 6.38 -3.29
C LEU A 126 -6.37 7.47 -2.24
N GLN A 127 -7.51 7.82 -1.63
CA GLN A 127 -7.50 8.84 -0.59
C GLN A 127 -6.68 8.41 0.61
N ALA A 128 -6.82 7.14 1.00
CA ALA A 128 -6.05 6.62 2.13
C ALA A 128 -4.56 6.66 1.84
N ILE A 129 -4.16 6.28 0.62
CA ILE A 129 -2.76 6.28 0.25
C ILE A 129 -2.21 7.71 0.27
N ARG A 130 -2.95 8.65 -0.31
CA ARG A 130 -2.48 10.04 -0.33
C ARG A 130 -2.33 10.59 1.07
N ALA A 131 -3.30 10.30 1.94
CA ALA A 131 -3.22 10.77 3.31
C ALA A 131 -1.99 10.23 4.02
N LYS A 132 -1.69 8.95 3.81
CA LYS A 132 -0.54 8.33 4.46
C LYS A 132 0.77 8.88 3.92
N LEU A 133 0.85 9.09 2.61
CA LEU A 133 2.06 9.63 2.02
C LEU A 133 2.29 11.07 2.46
N GLU A 134 1.22 11.85 2.59
CA GLU A 134 1.34 13.21 3.06
C GLU A 134 1.79 13.27 4.51
N GLU A 135 1.28 12.39 5.35
CA GLU A 135 1.72 12.33 6.73
C GLU A 135 3.22 12.04 6.84
N ALA A 136 3.71 11.14 5.97
CA ALA A 136 5.11 10.80 6.00
C ALA A 136 6.00 11.95 5.54
N LEU A 137 5.50 12.75 4.59
CA LEU A 137 6.26 13.87 4.06
C LEU A 137 6.19 15.11 4.94
N CYS A 138 5.16 15.20 5.77
CA CYS A 138 4.97 16.36 6.64
C CYS A 138 5.06 15.90 8.08
N PRO A 139 6.27 15.69 8.58
CA PRO A 139 6.42 15.21 9.94
C PRO A 139 5.84 16.19 10.93
N ARG A 140 5.32 15.63 12.00
CA ARG A 140 4.76 16.44 13.02
C ARG A 140 5.83 17.24 13.71
N ASN A 141 5.63 18.48 13.75
CA ASN A 141 6.53 19.33 14.50
C ASN A 141 5.87 19.75 15.73
N ILE A 142 6.01 19.08 16.70
CA ILE A 142 5.27 19.43 17.86
C ILE A 142 6.03 20.31 18.82
#